data_21c948e855af8fa77b9d57e23250fc2a
#
_entry.id   21c948e855af8fa77b9d57e23250fc2a
#
_cell.length_a   1.000
_cell.length_b   1.000
_cell.length_c   1.000
_cell.angle_alpha   90.00
_cell.angle_beta   90.00
_cell.angle_gamma   90.00
#
_symmetry.space_group_name_H-M   'P 1'
#
loop_
_entity.id
_entity.type
_entity.pdbx_description
1 polymer ?
#
loop_
_entity_poly.entity_id
_entity_poly.type
_entity_poly.pdbx_seq_one_letter_code
_entity_poly.pdbx_strand_id
1 'polypeptide(L)'
;MIILDTNVISEMMRPQPNFQVMSWLRGFPVEELAITAVSIAEISYGLKRLPEGRRRDSLQWRFQMFIAQGFSNRIFPFDEKAAEVYADIIVNRQQKGKPIEVMDAMIASIALLKTATLATRNVSDFQNCGLELINPWESSSEI
;
A
#
# COMPACT_ATOMS: atom_id res chain seq x y z
N MET A 1 3.05 12.74 -4.26
CA MET A 1 2.44 11.43 -4.53
C MET A 1 2.43 10.60 -3.26
N ILE A 2 1.31 9.99 -2.96
CA ILE A 2 1.16 9.14 -1.78
C ILE A 2 0.83 7.74 -2.26
N ILE A 3 1.63 6.77 -1.86
CA ILE A 3 1.36 5.37 -2.17
C ILE A 3 0.61 4.76 -0.98
N LEU A 4 -0.50 4.10 -1.27
CA LEU A 4 -1.32 3.45 -0.26
C LEU A 4 -0.85 2.01 -0.09
N ASP A 5 -0.46 1.66 1.14
CA ASP A 5 -0.09 0.29 1.46
C ASP A 5 -1.32 -0.61 1.40
N THR A 6 -1.09 -1.91 1.30
CA THR A 6 -2.15 -2.91 1.16
C THR A 6 -3.22 -2.77 2.23
N ASN A 7 -2.85 -2.52 3.49
CA ASN A 7 -3.84 -2.41 4.57
C ASN A 7 -4.75 -1.19 4.40
N VAL A 8 -4.25 -0.10 3.82
CA VAL A 8 -5.09 1.08 3.55
C VAL A 8 -6.11 0.75 2.46
N ILE A 9 -5.65 0.08 1.39
CA ILE A 9 -6.54 -0.31 0.30
C ILE A 9 -7.63 -1.25 0.82
N SER A 10 -7.24 -2.24 1.63
CA SER A 10 -8.19 -3.19 2.20
C SER A 10 -9.22 -2.49 3.08
N GLU A 11 -8.78 -1.48 3.84
CA GLU A 11 -9.71 -0.71 4.68
C GLU A 11 -10.74 0.02 3.82
N MET A 12 -10.31 0.62 2.72
CA MET A 12 -11.20 1.34 1.82
C MET A 12 -12.29 0.45 1.24
N MET A 13 -12.01 -0.85 1.12
CA MET A 13 -12.93 -1.79 0.50
C MET A 13 -13.87 -2.45 1.48
N ARG A 14 -13.74 -2.18 2.77
CA ARG A 14 -14.65 -2.77 3.77
C ARG A 14 -16.04 -2.16 3.62
N PRO A 15 -17.10 -2.91 3.98
CA PRO A 15 -18.47 -2.35 3.94
C PRO A 15 -18.62 -1.09 4.79
N GLN A 16 -17.92 -1.04 5.94
CA GLN A 16 -17.95 0.12 6.81
C GLN A 16 -16.51 0.52 7.11
N PRO A 17 -15.88 1.27 6.21
CA PRO A 17 -14.48 1.66 6.40
C PRO A 17 -14.32 2.56 7.62
N ASN A 18 -13.13 2.52 8.21
CA ASN A 18 -12.80 3.39 9.33
C ASN A 18 -12.98 4.84 8.93
N PHE A 19 -13.73 5.58 9.76
CA PHE A 19 -14.07 6.97 9.46
C PHE A 19 -12.82 7.85 9.33
N GLN A 20 -11.86 7.66 10.22
CA GLN A 20 -10.66 8.50 10.23
C GLN A 20 -9.81 8.28 8.99
N VAL A 21 -9.67 7.02 8.57
CA VAL A 21 -8.94 6.70 7.35
C VAL A 21 -9.61 7.35 6.15
N MET A 22 -10.92 7.22 6.04
CA MET A 22 -11.65 7.80 4.91
C MET A 22 -11.62 9.31 4.92
N SER A 23 -11.69 9.92 6.11
CA SER A 23 -11.58 11.37 6.25
C SER A 23 -10.21 11.87 5.79
N TRP A 24 -9.15 11.14 6.17
CA TRP A 24 -7.81 11.48 5.74
C TRP A 24 -7.67 11.39 4.22
N LEU A 25 -8.19 10.32 3.63
CA LEU A 25 -8.11 10.13 2.18
C LEU A 25 -8.82 11.23 1.41
N ARG A 26 -9.95 11.71 1.93
CA ARG A 26 -10.71 12.77 1.26
C ARG A 26 -9.96 14.10 1.23
N GLY A 27 -8.91 14.23 2.01
CA GLY A 27 -8.09 15.44 2.01
C GLY A 27 -7.19 15.59 0.80
N PHE A 28 -7.14 14.58 -0.09
CA PHE A 28 -6.24 14.58 -1.23
C PHE A 28 -7.00 14.38 -2.53
N PRO A 29 -6.59 15.05 -3.61
CA PRO A 29 -7.11 14.70 -4.93
C PRO A 29 -6.72 13.27 -5.27
N VAL A 30 -7.60 12.55 -5.96
CA VAL A 30 -7.33 11.16 -6.29
C VAL A 30 -6.05 11.02 -7.12
N GLU A 31 -5.71 12.05 -7.89
CA GLU A 31 -4.51 12.03 -8.72
C GLU A 31 -3.22 11.98 -7.92
N GLU A 32 -3.28 12.30 -6.63
CA GLU A 32 -2.10 12.23 -5.76
C GLU A 32 -1.95 10.88 -5.05
N LEU A 33 -2.90 9.99 -5.22
CA LEU A 33 -2.89 8.68 -4.59
C LEU A 33 -2.52 7.62 -5.62
N ALA A 34 -1.67 6.69 -5.20
CA ALA A 34 -1.21 5.61 -6.06
C ALA A 34 -1.17 4.30 -5.28
N ILE A 35 -1.12 3.20 -6.00
CA ILE A 35 -0.94 1.87 -5.41
C ILE A 35 0.17 1.17 -6.16
N THR A 36 0.61 0.02 -5.65
CA THR A 36 1.66 -0.76 -6.31
C THR A 36 1.08 -2.07 -6.84
N ALA A 37 1.75 -2.63 -7.85
CA ALA A 37 1.42 -3.96 -8.34
C ALA A 37 1.57 -5.01 -7.23
N VAL A 38 2.45 -4.76 -6.27
CA VAL A 38 2.66 -5.67 -5.14
C VAL A 38 1.40 -5.75 -4.29
N SER A 39 0.77 -4.62 -4.00
CA SER A 39 -0.49 -4.61 -3.25
C SER A 39 -1.60 -5.32 -4.02
N ILE A 40 -1.63 -5.17 -5.34
CA ILE A 40 -2.59 -5.91 -6.15
C ILE A 40 -2.37 -7.42 -5.98
N ALA A 41 -1.11 -7.85 -6.00
CA ALA A 41 -0.79 -9.28 -5.82
C ALA A 41 -1.26 -9.78 -4.46
N GLU A 42 -1.02 -9.00 -3.41
CA GLU A 42 -1.41 -9.41 -2.05
C GLU A 42 -2.93 -9.52 -1.91
N ILE A 43 -3.65 -8.52 -2.40
CA ILE A 43 -5.11 -8.52 -2.28
C ILE A 43 -5.72 -9.60 -3.16
N SER A 44 -5.22 -9.74 -4.39
CA SER A 44 -5.71 -10.78 -5.29
C SER A 44 -5.50 -12.17 -4.71
N TYR A 45 -4.35 -12.40 -4.09
CA TYR A 45 -4.07 -13.67 -3.44
C TYR A 45 -5.07 -13.92 -2.30
N GLY A 46 -5.30 -12.91 -1.47
CA GLY A 46 -6.27 -13.03 -0.38
C GLY A 46 -7.67 -13.33 -0.87
N LEU A 47 -8.09 -12.69 -1.95
CA LEU A 47 -9.41 -12.93 -2.51
C LEU A 47 -9.55 -14.33 -3.11
N LYS A 48 -8.50 -14.80 -3.80
CA LYS A 48 -8.53 -16.13 -4.42
C LYS A 48 -8.49 -17.26 -3.40
N ARG A 49 -8.07 -16.97 -2.17
CA ARG A 49 -8.10 -17.96 -1.10
C ARG A 49 -9.48 -18.15 -0.49
N LEU A 50 -10.40 -17.25 -0.75
CA LEU A 50 -11.76 -17.39 -0.24
C LEU A 50 -12.44 -18.58 -0.94
N PRO A 51 -13.40 -19.24 -0.25
CA PRO A 51 -14.17 -20.29 -0.90
C PRO A 51 -14.89 -19.77 -2.13
N GLU A 52 -15.01 -20.60 -3.14
CA GLU A 52 -15.76 -20.25 -4.34
C GLU A 52 -17.21 -19.94 -3.98
N GLY A 53 -17.78 -18.94 -4.64
CA GLY A 53 -19.15 -18.54 -4.38
C GLY A 53 -19.35 -17.07 -4.63
N ARG A 54 -20.56 -16.60 -4.29
CA ARG A 54 -20.97 -15.22 -4.59
C ARG A 54 -20.12 -14.19 -3.85
N ARG A 55 -19.75 -14.49 -2.62
CA ARG A 55 -18.98 -13.53 -1.82
C ARG A 55 -17.62 -13.26 -2.47
N ARG A 56 -16.94 -14.33 -2.86
CA ARG A 56 -15.64 -14.20 -3.52
C ARG A 56 -15.77 -13.47 -4.85
N ASP A 57 -16.76 -13.86 -5.67
CA ASP A 57 -16.97 -13.23 -6.97
C ASP A 57 -17.28 -11.74 -6.83
N SER A 58 -18.11 -11.39 -5.86
CA SER A 58 -18.47 -10.01 -5.62
C SER A 58 -17.27 -9.18 -5.18
N LEU A 59 -16.45 -9.71 -4.28
CA LEU A 59 -15.27 -9.00 -3.79
C LEU A 59 -14.24 -8.84 -4.90
N GLN A 60 -14.04 -9.87 -5.72
CA GLN A 60 -13.11 -9.78 -6.84
C GLN A 60 -13.57 -8.71 -7.85
N TRP A 61 -14.87 -8.69 -8.14
CA TRP A 61 -15.40 -7.70 -9.07
C TRP A 61 -15.23 -6.28 -8.51
N ARG A 62 -15.54 -6.09 -7.23
CA ARG A 62 -15.40 -4.78 -6.58
C ARG A 62 -13.96 -4.31 -6.59
N PHE A 63 -13.01 -5.21 -6.36
CA PHE A 63 -11.61 -4.86 -6.39
C PHE A 63 -11.17 -4.45 -7.79
N GLN A 64 -11.59 -5.19 -8.80
CA GLN A 64 -11.27 -4.85 -10.19
C GLN A 64 -11.79 -3.48 -10.56
N MET A 65 -13.03 -3.18 -10.15
CA MET A 65 -13.63 -1.87 -10.43
C MET A 65 -12.92 -0.76 -9.66
N PHE A 66 -12.53 -1.03 -8.43
CA PHE A 66 -11.79 -0.08 -7.61
C PHE A 66 -10.49 0.34 -8.32
N ILE A 67 -9.76 -0.64 -8.83
CA ILE A 67 -8.50 -0.36 -9.54
C ILE A 67 -8.79 0.41 -10.82
N ALA A 68 -9.74 -0.07 -11.63
CA ALA A 68 -10.00 0.49 -12.95
C ALA A 68 -10.49 1.93 -12.87
N GLN A 69 -11.35 2.21 -11.90
CA GLN A 69 -11.96 3.55 -11.81
C GLN A 69 -11.09 4.53 -11.03
N GLY A 70 -10.31 4.05 -10.08
CA GLY A 70 -9.56 4.93 -9.21
C GLY A 70 -8.08 5.06 -9.50
N PHE A 71 -7.45 4.01 -10.04
CA PHE A 71 -6.00 3.96 -10.11
C PHE A 71 -5.42 3.53 -11.45
N SER A 72 -6.19 3.53 -12.53
CA SER A 72 -5.76 2.91 -13.79
C SER A 72 -4.42 3.43 -14.32
N ASN A 73 -4.05 4.67 -14.00
CA ASN A 73 -2.79 5.24 -14.46
C ASN A 73 -1.80 5.43 -13.33
N ARG A 74 -2.09 4.92 -12.15
CA ARG A 74 -1.25 5.13 -10.98
C ARG A 74 -1.01 3.82 -10.23
N ILE A 75 -0.72 2.78 -10.99
CA ILE A 75 -0.30 1.49 -10.47
C ILE A 75 1.19 1.37 -10.77
N PHE A 76 2.03 1.43 -9.75
CA PHE A 76 3.48 1.42 -9.94
C PHE A 76 4.01 0.00 -9.88
N PRO A 77 4.81 -0.41 -10.87
CA PRO A 77 5.33 -1.77 -10.92
C PRO A 77 6.57 -1.93 -10.04
N PHE A 78 6.87 -3.17 -9.70
CA PHE A 78 8.16 -3.52 -9.13
C PHE A 78 9.07 -3.86 -10.31
N ASP A 79 9.69 -2.82 -10.88
CA ASP A 79 10.51 -2.96 -12.08
C ASP A 79 11.98 -3.15 -11.70
N GLU A 80 12.87 -3.12 -12.70
CA GLU A 80 14.29 -3.38 -12.45
C GLU A 80 14.93 -2.32 -11.58
N LYS A 81 14.49 -1.06 -11.68
CA LYS A 81 15.04 0.00 -10.83
C LYS A 81 14.60 -0.20 -9.39
N ALA A 82 13.33 -0.55 -9.19
CA ALA A 82 12.83 -0.85 -7.85
C ALA A 82 13.55 -2.06 -7.26
N ALA A 83 13.91 -3.03 -8.10
CA ALA A 83 14.64 -4.21 -7.64
C ALA A 83 16.00 -3.85 -7.05
N GLU A 84 16.70 -2.88 -7.64
CA GLU A 84 17.99 -2.44 -7.10
C GLU A 84 17.82 -1.74 -5.76
N VAL A 85 16.79 -0.87 -5.66
CA VAL A 85 16.49 -0.20 -4.39
C VAL A 85 16.11 -1.21 -3.32
N TYR A 86 15.37 -2.24 -3.70
CA TYR A 86 14.99 -3.34 -2.81
C TYR A 86 16.23 -3.97 -2.16
N ALA A 87 17.25 -4.26 -2.96
CA ALA A 87 18.47 -4.86 -2.43
C ALA A 87 19.13 -3.97 -1.38
N ASP A 88 19.16 -2.66 -1.62
CA ASP A 88 19.73 -1.71 -0.68
C ASP A 88 18.94 -1.68 0.63
N ILE A 89 17.62 -1.71 0.53
CA ILE A 89 16.76 -1.70 1.73
C ILE A 89 16.99 -2.96 2.56
N ILE A 90 17.02 -4.12 1.91
CA ILE A 90 17.21 -5.39 2.61
C ILE A 90 18.53 -5.40 3.36
N VAL A 91 19.62 -5.03 2.69
CA VAL A 91 20.94 -5.03 3.31
C VAL A 91 20.99 -4.06 4.49
N ASN A 92 20.48 -2.85 4.30
CA ASN A 92 20.46 -1.84 5.34
C ASN A 92 19.70 -2.31 6.58
N ARG A 93 18.53 -2.92 6.37
CA ARG A 93 17.70 -3.39 7.48
C ARG A 93 18.34 -4.57 8.20
N GLN A 94 18.98 -5.47 7.46
CA GLN A 94 19.70 -6.59 8.06
C GLN A 94 20.88 -6.10 8.90
N GLN A 95 21.61 -5.12 8.42
CA GLN A 95 22.74 -4.55 9.16
C GLN A 95 22.29 -3.89 10.46
N LYS A 96 21.07 -3.37 10.51
CA LYS A 96 20.52 -2.76 11.69
C LYS A 96 19.81 -3.76 12.62
N GLY A 97 19.84 -5.05 12.26
CA GLY A 97 19.18 -6.08 13.06
C GLY A 97 17.67 -6.03 13.02
N LYS A 98 17.10 -5.39 11.98
CA LYS A 98 15.65 -5.22 11.83
C LYS A 98 15.21 -5.69 10.45
N PRO A 99 15.19 -7.01 10.21
CA PRO A 99 14.81 -7.53 8.90
C PRO A 99 13.39 -7.10 8.54
N ILE A 100 13.15 -6.95 7.25
CA ILE A 100 11.86 -6.53 6.72
C ILE A 100 11.33 -7.65 5.86
N GLU A 101 10.01 -7.84 5.84
CA GLU A 101 9.39 -8.84 4.99
C GLU A 101 9.55 -8.50 3.52
N VAL A 102 9.57 -9.53 2.67
CA VAL A 102 9.82 -9.37 1.25
C VAL A 102 8.83 -8.42 0.59
N MET A 103 7.53 -8.64 0.81
CA MET A 103 6.50 -7.80 0.18
C MET A 103 6.59 -6.36 0.67
N ASP A 104 6.83 -6.16 1.95
CA ASP A 104 6.99 -4.81 2.50
C ASP A 104 8.21 -4.13 1.89
N ALA A 105 9.31 -4.85 1.73
CA ALA A 105 10.51 -4.30 1.12
C ALA A 105 10.27 -3.91 -0.35
N MET A 106 9.47 -4.71 -1.06
CA MET A 106 9.13 -4.40 -2.44
C MET A 106 8.29 -3.11 -2.53
N ILE A 107 7.29 -2.97 -1.65
CA ILE A 107 6.47 -1.76 -1.61
C ILE A 107 7.33 -0.56 -1.23
N ALA A 108 8.19 -0.72 -0.21
CA ALA A 108 9.08 0.34 0.23
C ALA A 108 10.02 0.79 -0.89
N SER A 109 10.54 -0.16 -1.68
CA SER A 109 11.46 0.17 -2.76
C SER A 109 10.77 0.98 -3.86
N ILE A 110 9.52 0.64 -4.17
CA ILE A 110 8.76 1.40 -5.15
C ILE A 110 8.51 2.82 -4.64
N ALA A 111 8.11 2.94 -3.38
CA ALA A 111 7.84 4.25 -2.78
C ALA A 111 9.09 5.11 -2.75
N LEU A 112 10.22 4.53 -2.39
CA LEU A 112 11.48 5.26 -2.33
C LEU A 112 11.92 5.69 -3.72
N LEU A 113 11.81 4.81 -4.70
CA LEU A 113 12.15 5.13 -6.08
C LEU A 113 11.32 6.29 -6.61
N LYS A 114 10.06 6.36 -6.25
CA LYS A 114 9.15 7.42 -6.70
C LYS A 114 9.20 8.66 -5.83
N THR A 115 10.02 8.67 -4.79
CA THR A 115 10.08 9.77 -3.82
C THR A 115 8.68 10.07 -3.27
N ALA A 116 7.95 9.02 -2.96
CA ALA A 116 6.57 9.12 -2.50
C ALA A 116 6.48 8.91 -1.00
N THR A 117 5.44 9.47 -0.39
CA THR A 117 5.07 9.14 0.98
C THR A 117 4.33 7.82 0.97
N LEU A 118 4.57 6.97 1.96
CA LEU A 118 3.85 5.71 2.10
C LEU A 118 2.84 5.83 3.23
N ALA A 119 1.58 5.61 2.90
CA ALA A 119 0.50 5.58 3.90
C ALA A 119 0.29 4.14 4.33
N THR A 120 0.47 3.86 5.62
CA THR A 120 0.41 2.50 6.15
C THR A 120 -0.03 2.51 7.60
N ARG A 121 -0.71 1.45 8.02
CA ARG A 121 -1.01 1.25 9.43
C ARG A 121 0.23 0.76 10.19
N ASN A 122 1.13 0.06 9.51
CA ASN A 122 2.26 -0.61 10.13
C ASN A 122 3.53 0.20 9.99
N VAL A 123 3.52 1.42 10.52
CA VAL A 123 4.64 2.35 10.39
C VAL A 123 5.95 1.73 10.87
N SER A 124 5.90 0.98 11.97
CA SER A 124 7.13 0.38 12.52
C SER A 124 7.80 -0.59 11.56
N ASP A 125 7.02 -1.27 10.71
CA ASP A 125 7.58 -2.22 9.75
C ASP A 125 8.38 -1.54 8.66
N PHE A 126 8.16 -0.24 8.43
CA PHE A 126 8.81 0.50 7.36
C PHE A 126 9.83 1.52 7.86
N GLN A 127 10.11 1.54 9.14
CA GLN A 127 11.11 2.46 9.67
C GLN A 127 12.49 2.11 9.14
N ASN A 128 13.36 3.12 9.07
CA ASN A 128 14.73 2.95 8.58
C ASN A 128 14.81 2.53 7.10
N CYS A 129 13.80 2.87 6.32
CA CYS A 129 13.81 2.61 4.88
C CYS A 129 14.02 3.90 4.07
N GLY A 130 14.16 5.03 4.72
CA GLY A 130 14.34 6.31 4.03
C GLY A 130 13.06 6.91 3.49
N LEU A 131 11.91 6.47 4.00
CA LEU A 131 10.60 6.91 3.53
C LEU A 131 9.95 7.87 4.48
N GLU A 132 9.14 8.79 3.94
CA GLU A 132 8.15 9.47 4.75
C GLU A 132 6.95 8.55 4.92
N LEU A 133 6.50 8.41 6.17
CA LEU A 133 5.43 7.49 6.52
C LEU A 133 4.28 8.25 7.16
N ILE A 134 3.06 7.88 6.82
CA ILE A 134 1.85 8.42 7.43
C ILE A 134 0.97 7.27 7.84
N ASN A 135 0.40 7.34 9.04
CA ASN A 135 -0.59 6.37 9.49
C ASN A 135 -1.98 7.00 9.44
N PRO A 136 -2.81 6.63 8.45
CA PRO A 136 -4.15 7.22 8.31
C PRO A 136 -5.10 6.90 9.46
N TRP A 137 -4.79 5.89 10.28
CA TRP A 137 -5.62 5.55 11.43
C TRP A 137 -5.37 6.47 12.62
N GLU A 138 -4.25 7.18 12.64
CA GLU A 138 -3.94 8.06 13.74
C GLU A 138 -4.36 9.48 13.42
N SER A 139 -4.89 10.16 14.42
CA SER A 139 -5.29 11.55 14.28
C SER A 139 -4.06 12.42 14.06
N SER A 140 -4.11 13.30 13.09
CA SER A 140 -3.03 14.24 12.94
C SER A 140 -3.11 15.29 14.00
N SER A 141 -4.15 15.50 14.53
CA SER A 141 -4.37 16.33 15.64
C SER A 141 -3.52 17.53 15.79
N GLU A 142 -3.15 18.03 15.03
CA GLU A 142 -2.47 18.98 15.14
C GLU A 142 -3.11 20.02 15.38
N ILE A 143 -3.35 20.36 15.84
CA ILE A 143 -4.05 21.34 16.10
C ILE A 143 -3.60 22.16 16.61
#